data_02f60062619264a0530ff41fffadbb6f
#
_entry.id   02f60062619264a0530ff41fffadbb6f
#
_cell.length_a   1.000
_cell.length_b   1.000
_cell.length_c   1.000
_cell.angle_alpha   90.00
_cell.angle_beta   90.00
_cell.angle_gamma   90.00
#
_symmetry.space_group_name_H-M   'P 1'
#
loop_
_entity.id
_entity.type
_entity.pdbx_description
1 polymer ?
#
loop_
_entity_poly.entity_id
_entity_poly.type
_entity_poly.pdbx_seq_one_letter_code
_entity_poly.pdbx_strand_id
1 'polypeptide(L)'
;MYNYVSSCYDNFNDFFEDDRISAELLCKLLNRSVDELLNRPSQICKSIAWEDNEFDVYPNLKSFVLEYLAFGVTYNSLNAYFGIECLPDVEDFIDVDAYGRKLLEEIGKQNALLLPNGKVVVTSFGW
;
A
#
# COMPACT_ATOMS: atom_id res chain seq x y z
N MET A 1 5.21 -18.82 4.10
CA MET A 1 4.86 -17.96 2.95
C MET A 1 3.81 -16.97 3.35
N TYR A 2 4.07 -15.69 3.13
CA TYR A 2 3.15 -14.63 3.49
C TYR A 2 2.10 -14.43 2.42
N ASN A 3 0.84 -14.35 2.83
CA ASN A 3 -0.19 -13.80 2.00
C ASN A 3 -0.23 -12.28 2.23
N TYR A 4 0.38 -11.54 1.32
CA TYR A 4 0.34 -10.08 1.35
C TYR A 4 -1.00 -9.66 0.76
N VAL A 5 -1.99 -9.57 1.64
CA VAL A 5 -3.35 -9.25 1.19
C VAL A 5 -3.49 -7.74 1.18
N SER A 6 -3.39 -7.15 0.00
CA SER A 6 -3.82 -5.78 -0.22
C SER A 6 -5.12 -5.80 -1.01
N SER A 7 -5.96 -4.80 -0.79
CA SER A 7 -7.12 -4.54 -1.62
C SER A 7 -6.74 -3.47 -2.63
N CYS A 8 -6.99 -3.75 -3.91
CA CYS A 8 -6.64 -2.86 -5.00
C CYS A 8 -7.91 -2.21 -5.55
N TYR A 9 -7.88 -0.91 -5.74
CA TYR A 9 -9.03 -0.15 -6.25
C TYR A 9 -8.61 0.68 -7.45
N ASP A 10 -9.42 0.66 -8.51
CA ASP A 10 -9.14 1.40 -9.74
C ASP A 10 -9.20 2.92 -9.52
N ASN A 11 -10.08 3.37 -8.61
CA ASN A 11 -10.29 4.77 -8.33
C ASN A 11 -10.82 4.95 -6.90
N PHE A 12 -10.97 6.21 -6.47
CA PHE A 12 -11.48 6.49 -5.13
C PHE A 12 -12.93 6.04 -4.95
N ASN A 13 -13.75 6.10 -5.98
CA ASN A 13 -15.14 5.68 -5.89
C ASN A 13 -15.25 4.21 -5.50
N ASP A 14 -14.46 3.34 -6.12
CA ASP A 14 -14.44 1.91 -5.82
C ASP A 14 -13.99 1.66 -4.38
N PHE A 15 -12.98 2.39 -3.93
CA PHE A 15 -12.51 2.32 -2.55
C PHE A 15 -13.62 2.76 -1.57
N PHE A 16 -14.27 3.87 -1.84
CA PHE A 16 -15.34 4.40 -1.00
C PHE A 16 -16.52 3.45 -0.91
N GLU A 17 -16.90 2.81 -2.00
CA GLU A 17 -18.01 1.86 -2.01
C GLU A 17 -17.70 0.59 -1.23
N ASP A 18 -16.47 0.09 -1.31
CA ASP A 18 -16.07 -1.16 -0.67
C ASP A 18 -15.68 -0.98 0.81
N ASP A 19 -14.97 0.09 1.12
CA ASP A 19 -14.47 0.36 2.49
C ASP A 19 -14.70 1.84 2.85
N ARG A 20 -15.93 2.17 3.06
CA ARG A 20 -16.36 3.54 3.35
C ARG A 20 -15.66 4.13 4.59
N ILE A 21 -15.51 3.31 5.63
CA ILE A 21 -14.90 3.77 6.89
C ILE A 21 -13.46 4.24 6.64
N SER A 22 -12.67 3.42 5.96
CA SER A 22 -11.28 3.76 5.65
C SER A 22 -11.18 4.94 4.70
N ALA A 23 -12.06 5.01 3.70
CA ALA A 23 -12.08 6.13 2.75
C ALA A 23 -12.41 7.46 3.46
N GLU A 24 -13.36 7.44 4.40
CA GLU A 24 -13.68 8.63 5.19
C GLU A 24 -12.53 9.05 6.11
N LEU A 25 -11.83 8.06 6.72
CA LEU A 25 -10.64 8.34 7.54
C LEU A 25 -9.52 8.97 6.71
N LEU A 26 -9.32 8.47 5.50
CA LEU A 26 -8.36 9.06 4.57
C LEU A 26 -8.69 10.52 4.28
N CYS A 27 -9.93 10.82 3.98
CA CYS A 27 -10.36 12.20 3.73
C CYS A 27 -10.11 13.12 4.92
N LYS A 28 -10.35 12.64 6.14
CA LYS A 28 -10.07 13.41 7.36
C LYS A 28 -8.58 13.71 7.50
N LEU A 29 -7.72 12.74 7.26
CA LEU A 29 -6.27 12.93 7.34
C LEU A 29 -5.76 13.92 6.29
N LEU A 30 -6.35 13.90 5.10
CA LEU A 30 -6.00 14.81 4.02
C LEU A 30 -6.62 16.19 4.18
N ASN A 31 -7.55 16.36 5.12
CA ASN A 31 -8.35 17.56 5.28
C ASN A 31 -9.07 17.94 3.99
N ARG A 32 -9.65 16.94 3.33
CA ARG A 32 -10.41 17.08 2.09
C ARG A 32 -11.76 16.41 2.25
N SER A 33 -12.75 16.89 1.51
CA SER A 33 -14.07 16.27 1.54
C SER A 33 -14.10 15.00 0.68
N VAL A 34 -15.04 14.10 0.99
CA VAL A 34 -15.28 12.91 0.18
C VAL A 34 -15.63 13.31 -1.26
N ASP A 35 -16.45 14.33 -1.43
CA ASP A 35 -16.86 14.81 -2.75
C ASP A 35 -15.68 15.28 -3.59
N GLU A 36 -14.69 15.93 -2.99
CA GLU A 36 -13.48 16.35 -3.69
C GLU A 36 -12.73 15.16 -4.28
N LEU A 37 -12.60 14.08 -3.50
CA LEU A 37 -11.90 12.89 -3.97
C LEU A 37 -12.75 12.09 -4.95
N LEU A 38 -14.06 12.04 -4.78
CA LEU A 38 -14.97 11.37 -5.72
C LEU A 38 -14.99 12.05 -7.09
N ASN A 39 -14.86 13.36 -7.12
CA ASN A 39 -14.93 14.16 -8.35
C ASN A 39 -13.57 14.38 -8.99
N ARG A 40 -12.48 13.97 -8.34
CA ARG A 40 -11.18 14.15 -8.94
C ARG A 40 -11.02 13.23 -10.15
N PRO A 41 -10.39 13.69 -11.26
CA PRO A 41 -10.16 12.84 -12.42
C PRO A 41 -9.24 11.68 -12.08
N SER A 42 -9.50 10.50 -12.65
CA SER A 42 -8.57 9.38 -12.53
C SER A 42 -7.26 9.72 -13.23
N GLN A 43 -6.15 9.40 -12.57
CA GLN A 43 -4.81 9.66 -13.08
C GLN A 43 -4.20 8.45 -13.77
N ILE A 44 -4.93 7.34 -13.79
CA ILE A 44 -4.45 6.13 -14.46
C ILE A 44 -4.40 6.37 -15.96
N CYS A 45 -3.23 6.12 -16.53
CA CYS A 45 -3.07 6.17 -17.98
C CYS A 45 -3.61 4.88 -18.59
N LYS A 46 -4.74 4.98 -19.27
CA LYS A 46 -5.42 3.81 -19.87
C LYS A 46 -4.61 3.12 -20.96
N SER A 47 -3.55 3.75 -21.44
CA SER A 47 -2.66 3.15 -22.44
C SER A 47 -1.67 2.15 -21.85
N ILE A 48 -1.57 2.08 -20.51
CA ILE A 48 -0.65 1.17 -19.80
C ILE A 48 -1.51 0.13 -19.09
N ALA A 49 -1.70 -1.00 -19.75
CA ALA A 49 -2.69 -2.01 -19.36
C ALA A 49 -2.41 -2.72 -18.01
N TRP A 50 -1.21 -2.61 -17.47
CA TRP A 50 -0.89 -3.25 -16.19
C TRP A 50 -1.01 -2.32 -14.98
N GLU A 51 -1.25 -1.04 -15.19
CA GLU A 51 -1.45 -0.07 -14.12
C GLU A 51 -2.94 0.22 -13.92
N ASP A 52 -3.66 -0.80 -13.46
CA ASP A 52 -5.10 -0.72 -13.31
C ASP A 52 -5.53 -0.08 -11.99
N ASN A 53 -4.63 0.01 -10.99
CA ASN A 53 -4.99 0.40 -9.64
C ASN A 53 -4.46 1.79 -9.30
N GLU A 54 -5.36 2.64 -8.84
CA GLU A 54 -4.99 3.95 -8.32
C GLU A 54 -4.66 3.89 -6.82
N PHE A 55 -5.33 2.99 -6.09
CA PHE A 55 -5.16 2.83 -4.64
C PHE A 55 -4.89 1.38 -4.27
N ASP A 56 -3.92 1.18 -3.39
CA ASP A 56 -3.67 -0.08 -2.71
C ASP A 56 -3.89 0.11 -1.22
N VAL A 57 -4.68 -0.76 -0.61
CA VAL A 57 -5.02 -0.67 0.81
C VAL A 57 -4.56 -1.95 1.51
N TYR A 58 -3.66 -1.79 2.48
CA TYR A 58 -3.15 -2.90 3.27
C TYR A 58 -3.91 -2.98 4.59
N PRO A 59 -4.21 -4.19 5.08
CA PRO A 59 -4.99 -4.36 6.31
C PRO A 59 -4.27 -3.82 7.56
N ASN A 60 -2.94 -3.79 7.52
CA ASN A 60 -2.13 -3.28 8.62
C ASN A 60 -0.73 -2.91 8.14
N LEU A 61 0.03 -2.27 9.02
CA LEU A 61 1.37 -1.82 8.72
C LEU A 61 2.32 -3.00 8.44
N LYS A 62 2.14 -4.10 9.15
CA LYS A 62 2.95 -5.31 8.95
C LYS A 62 2.82 -5.85 7.53
N SER A 63 1.61 -5.98 7.01
CA SER A 63 1.37 -6.46 5.65
C SER A 63 2.01 -5.56 4.61
N PHE A 64 1.95 -4.24 4.81
CA PHE A 64 2.59 -3.27 3.95
C PHE A 64 4.11 -3.45 3.92
N VAL A 65 4.73 -3.55 5.09
CA VAL A 65 6.18 -3.74 5.21
C VAL A 65 6.62 -5.05 4.58
N LEU A 66 5.90 -6.13 4.86
CA LEU A 66 6.28 -7.46 4.39
C LEU A 66 6.15 -7.57 2.87
N GLU A 67 5.16 -6.94 2.26
CA GLU A 67 5.06 -6.92 0.80
C GLU A 67 6.26 -6.19 0.19
N TYR A 68 6.61 -5.04 0.74
CA TYR A 68 7.76 -4.28 0.27
C TYR A 68 9.06 -5.09 0.35
N LEU A 69 9.29 -5.73 1.49
CA LEU A 69 10.48 -6.54 1.71
C LEU A 69 10.49 -7.80 0.86
N ALA A 70 9.34 -8.46 0.73
CA ALA A 70 9.22 -9.67 -0.08
C ALA A 70 9.52 -9.39 -1.55
N PHE A 71 9.03 -8.27 -2.08
CA PHE A 71 9.32 -7.87 -3.45
C PHE A 71 10.83 -7.73 -3.67
N GLY A 72 11.52 -7.02 -2.78
CA GLY A 72 12.96 -6.84 -2.86
C GLY A 72 13.73 -8.15 -2.75
N VAL A 73 13.31 -9.03 -1.83
CA VAL A 73 13.97 -10.32 -1.59
C VAL A 73 13.71 -11.30 -2.74
N THR A 74 12.49 -11.34 -3.27
CA THR A 74 12.11 -12.26 -4.34
C THR A 74 12.95 -12.07 -5.59
N TYR A 75 13.34 -10.85 -5.87
CA TYR A 75 14.19 -10.53 -7.03
C TYR A 75 15.67 -10.48 -6.70
N ASN A 76 16.05 -10.94 -5.51
CA ASN A 76 17.46 -11.00 -5.12
C ASN A 76 18.18 -12.13 -5.86
N SER A 77 19.32 -11.80 -6.46
CA SER A 77 20.12 -12.76 -7.21
C SER A 77 20.63 -13.94 -6.36
N LEU A 78 20.81 -13.75 -5.05
CA LEU A 78 21.22 -14.83 -4.15
C LEU A 78 20.17 -15.93 -4.05
N ASN A 79 18.88 -15.58 -4.05
CA ASN A 79 17.81 -16.56 -4.05
C ASN A 79 17.87 -17.44 -5.31
N ALA A 80 18.03 -16.81 -6.46
CA ALA A 80 18.13 -17.54 -7.72
C ALA A 80 19.38 -18.42 -7.76
N TYR A 81 20.49 -17.90 -7.25
CA TYR A 81 21.78 -18.60 -7.30
C TYR A 81 21.83 -19.82 -6.38
N PHE A 82 21.32 -19.70 -5.16
CA PHE A 82 21.38 -20.78 -4.17
C PHE A 82 20.13 -21.65 -4.12
N GLY A 83 19.10 -21.33 -4.90
CA GLY A 83 17.87 -22.10 -4.91
C GLY A 83 17.13 -22.06 -3.58
N ILE A 84 17.22 -20.96 -2.85
CA ILE A 84 16.58 -20.81 -1.56
C ILE A 84 15.08 -20.60 -1.77
N GLU A 85 14.29 -21.62 -1.45
CA GLU A 85 12.83 -21.56 -1.58
C GLU A 85 12.18 -20.90 -0.37
N CYS A 86 12.78 -21.06 0.81
CA CYS A 86 12.29 -20.49 2.06
C CYS A 86 13.35 -19.62 2.70
N LEU A 87 13.07 -18.32 2.77
CA LEU A 87 13.90 -17.40 3.52
C LEU A 87 13.38 -17.33 4.96
N PRO A 88 14.26 -17.02 5.93
CA PRO A 88 13.81 -16.71 7.28
C PRO A 88 12.75 -15.61 7.24
N ASP A 89 11.78 -15.68 8.13
CA ASP A 89 10.77 -14.64 8.26
C ASP A 89 11.44 -13.35 8.69
N VAL A 90 11.42 -12.34 7.83
CA VAL A 90 12.07 -11.07 8.09
C VAL A 90 11.52 -10.41 9.36
N GLU A 91 10.24 -10.61 9.63
CA GLU A 91 9.59 -10.06 10.83
C GLU A 91 10.19 -10.54 12.13
N ASP A 92 10.87 -11.70 12.14
CA ASP A 92 11.54 -12.23 13.32
C ASP A 92 12.85 -11.50 13.65
N PHE A 93 13.35 -10.71 12.70
CA PHE A 93 14.67 -10.07 12.79
C PHE A 93 14.62 -8.55 12.78
N ILE A 94 13.46 -7.95 12.56
CA ILE A 94 13.31 -6.50 12.53
C ILE A 94 12.10 -6.06 13.36
N ASP A 95 12.15 -4.82 13.81
CA ASP A 95 10.98 -4.15 14.37
C ASP A 95 10.10 -3.67 13.20
N VAL A 96 9.09 -4.46 12.86
CA VAL A 96 8.22 -4.20 11.71
C VAL A 96 7.50 -2.86 11.85
N ASP A 97 7.04 -2.52 13.05
CA ASP A 97 6.33 -1.26 13.29
C ASP A 97 7.26 -0.06 13.06
N ALA A 98 8.44 -0.08 13.65
CA ALA A 98 9.41 1.00 13.48
C ALA A 98 9.86 1.13 12.02
N TYR A 99 10.12 0.00 11.37
CA TYR A 99 10.50 -0.02 9.97
C TYR A 99 9.39 0.55 9.08
N GLY A 100 8.14 0.14 9.33
CA GLY A 100 7.00 0.59 8.55
C GLY A 100 6.76 2.09 8.67
N ARG A 101 6.89 2.64 9.87
CA ARG A 101 6.77 4.09 10.08
C ARG A 101 7.86 4.86 9.34
N LYS A 102 9.09 4.34 9.35
CA LYS A 102 10.19 4.95 8.61
C LYS A 102 9.96 4.85 7.10
N LEU A 103 9.46 3.72 6.63
CA LEU A 103 9.13 3.52 5.21
C LEU A 103 8.06 4.50 4.75
N LEU A 104 7.00 4.71 5.54
CA LEU A 104 5.96 5.69 5.24
C LEU A 104 6.53 7.11 5.16
N GLU A 105 7.45 7.44 6.07
CA GLU A 105 8.13 8.73 6.08
C GLU A 105 8.95 8.93 4.81
N GLU A 106 9.67 7.92 4.37
CA GLU A 106 10.48 7.96 3.15
C GLU A 106 9.63 8.07 1.88
N ILE A 107 8.51 7.34 1.82
CA ILE A 107 7.58 7.42 0.69
C ILE A 107 6.91 8.80 0.66
N GLY A 108 6.52 9.30 1.82
CA GLY A 108 5.90 10.59 1.97
C GLY A 108 4.39 10.57 1.98
N LYS A 109 3.80 11.55 2.64
CA LYS A 109 2.35 11.65 2.87
C LYS A 109 1.54 11.89 1.59
N GLN A 110 2.18 12.25 0.50
CA GLN A 110 1.52 12.42 -0.79
C GLN A 110 1.19 11.09 -1.45
N ASN A 111 1.83 10.01 -1.02
CA ASN A 111 1.71 8.71 -1.66
C ASN A 111 1.31 7.59 -0.71
N ALA A 112 1.50 7.74 0.60
CA ALA A 112 1.17 6.70 1.56
C ALA A 112 0.76 7.29 2.90
N LEU A 113 -0.30 6.75 3.51
CA LEU A 113 -0.78 7.18 4.81
C LEU A 113 -1.20 5.97 5.66
N LEU A 114 -0.84 6.03 6.94
CA LEU A 114 -1.35 5.10 7.95
C LEU A 114 -2.63 5.69 8.55
N LEU A 115 -3.74 4.98 8.39
CA LEU A 115 -5.03 5.40 8.91
C LEU A 115 -5.17 5.09 10.41
N PRO A 116 -6.03 5.82 11.14
CA PRO A 116 -6.27 5.55 12.57
C PRO A 116 -6.80 4.14 12.86
N ASN A 117 -7.42 3.47 11.90
CA ASN A 117 -7.88 2.09 12.06
C ASN A 117 -6.79 1.05 11.78
N GLY A 118 -5.56 1.48 11.54
CA GLY A 118 -4.42 0.60 11.30
C GLY A 118 -4.17 0.24 9.85
N LYS A 119 -5.08 0.54 8.94
CA LYS A 119 -4.87 0.27 7.52
C LYS A 119 -3.89 1.27 6.91
N VAL A 120 -3.19 0.85 5.86
CA VAL A 120 -2.26 1.69 5.11
C VAL A 120 -2.79 1.87 3.71
N VAL A 121 -2.92 3.11 3.26
CA VAL A 121 -3.38 3.44 1.91
C VAL A 121 -2.20 3.98 1.12
N VAL A 122 -1.98 3.44 -0.06
CA VAL A 122 -0.87 3.82 -0.95
C VAL A 122 -1.45 4.21 -2.31
N THR A 123 -0.94 5.29 -2.87
CA THR A 123 -1.25 5.67 -4.25
C THR A 123 0.04 6.10 -4.97
N SER A 124 0.23 5.60 -6.18
CA SER A 124 1.39 5.97 -7.01
C SER A 124 1.27 7.39 -7.59
N PHE A 125 0.06 7.90 -7.66
CA PHE A 125 -0.25 9.16 -8.35
C PHE A 125 -0.43 10.36 -7.40
N GLY A 126 -0.45 10.12 -6.08
CA GLY A 126 -0.80 11.13 -5.09
C GLY A 126 -2.31 11.29 -4.92
N TRP A 127 -2.66 12.03 -3.91
CA TRP A 127 -4.08 12.24 -3.55
C TRP A 127 -4.80 13.26 -4.41
#